data_b9592761677b73882f1fd7293b147f9f
#
_entry.id   b9592761677b73882f1fd7293b147f9f
#
_cell.length_a   1.000
_cell.length_b   1.000
_cell.length_c   1.000
_cell.angle_alpha   90.00
_cell.angle_beta   90.00
_cell.angle_gamma   90.00
#
_symmetry.space_group_name_H-M   'P 1'
#
loop_
_entity.id
_entity.type
_entity.pdbx_description
1 polymer ?
#
loop_
_entity_poly.entity_id
_entity_poly.type
_entity_poly.pdbx_seq_one_letter_code
_entity_poly.pdbx_strand_id
1 'polypeptide(L)'
;MGQIQVELLTAEQWARAKELRLASLRDSAHAFGGNLETESALSESEWRANFEKLNYIVASVDCIDSAIMTVENLKGDFGATAWVGGCWSSPEYRGVGLLRAMMKFVDEHAQEKGWQRQGLGVWEDNYPAIAAYEKLAFIVMGEPKLSTRVANKFYIRMIRDAADL
;
A
#
# COMPACT_ATOMS: atom_id res chain seq x y z
N MET A 1 7.74 -7.03 -22.83
CA MET A 1 7.29 -6.74 -21.48
C MET A 1 8.51 -6.62 -20.57
N GLY A 2 8.57 -5.58 -19.73
CA GLY A 2 9.69 -5.35 -18.85
C GLY A 2 9.78 -6.35 -17.71
N GLN A 3 10.98 -6.50 -17.15
CA GLN A 3 11.21 -7.36 -15.98
C GLN A 3 10.75 -6.67 -14.72
N ILE A 4 9.82 -7.32 -13.99
CA ILE A 4 9.30 -6.83 -12.72
C ILE A 4 10.14 -7.40 -11.58
N GLN A 5 10.60 -6.51 -10.68
CA GLN A 5 11.27 -6.89 -9.44
C GLN A 5 10.53 -6.26 -8.28
N VAL A 6 10.38 -7.00 -7.18
CA VAL A 6 9.75 -6.51 -5.96
C VAL A 6 10.75 -6.64 -4.81
N GLU A 7 10.88 -5.59 -4.02
CA GLU A 7 11.79 -5.59 -2.88
C GLU A 7 11.20 -4.86 -1.68
N LEU A 8 11.65 -5.29 -0.51
CA LEU A 8 11.40 -4.60 0.75
C LEU A 8 12.52 -3.60 0.99
N LEU A 9 12.20 -2.32 1.08
CA LEU A 9 13.20 -1.27 1.29
C LEU A 9 13.70 -1.28 2.73
N THR A 10 14.95 -0.84 2.91
CA THR A 10 15.53 -0.55 4.22
C THR A 10 15.50 0.96 4.46
N ALA A 11 15.74 1.40 5.70
CA ALA A 11 15.76 2.83 6.03
C ALA A 11 16.83 3.61 5.24
N GLU A 12 17.91 2.94 4.79
CA GLU A 12 18.92 3.54 3.94
C GLU A 12 18.35 3.96 2.57
N GLN A 13 17.25 3.34 2.16
CA GLN A 13 16.59 3.60 0.89
C GLN A 13 15.39 4.55 1.04
N TRP A 14 15.35 5.32 2.12
CA TRP A 14 14.25 6.24 2.43
C TRP A 14 13.92 7.19 1.29
N ALA A 15 14.93 7.64 0.53
CA ALA A 15 14.71 8.57 -0.58
C ALA A 15 13.87 7.96 -1.70
N ARG A 16 14.01 6.66 -1.97
CA ARG A 16 13.18 5.94 -2.94
C ARG A 16 11.72 5.90 -2.48
N ALA A 17 11.50 5.58 -1.20
CA ALA A 17 10.16 5.57 -0.61
C ALA A 17 9.53 6.95 -0.68
N LYS A 18 10.27 7.98 -0.31
CA LYS A 18 9.80 9.38 -0.38
C LYS A 18 9.39 9.77 -1.78
N GLU A 19 10.24 9.52 -2.75
CA GLU A 19 9.99 9.90 -4.15
C GLU A 19 8.71 9.27 -4.68
N LEU A 20 8.53 7.97 -4.48
CA LEU A 20 7.32 7.27 -4.92
C LEU A 20 6.08 7.72 -4.17
N ARG A 21 6.20 7.91 -2.85
CA ARG A 21 5.06 8.39 -2.05
C ARG A 21 4.60 9.77 -2.49
N LEU A 22 5.52 10.69 -2.69
CA LEU A 22 5.19 12.04 -3.16
C LEU A 22 4.62 12.02 -4.58
N ALA A 23 5.14 11.15 -5.45
CA ALA A 23 4.58 10.96 -6.79
C ALA A 23 3.14 10.47 -6.71
N SER A 24 2.83 9.55 -5.79
CA SER A 24 1.47 9.04 -5.60
C SER A 24 0.51 10.13 -5.14
N LEU A 25 0.95 11.01 -4.26
CA LEU A 25 0.13 12.11 -3.76
C LEU A 25 -0.09 13.20 -4.82
N ARG A 26 0.88 13.42 -5.70
CA ARG A 26 0.72 14.35 -6.83
C ARG A 26 -0.27 13.82 -7.86
N ASP A 27 -0.17 12.53 -8.17
CA ASP A 27 -0.99 11.88 -9.20
C ASP A 27 -2.41 11.59 -8.72
N SER A 28 -2.55 11.11 -7.48
CA SER A 28 -3.80 10.52 -7.00
C SER A 28 -4.16 10.98 -5.58
N ALA A 29 -4.04 12.27 -5.29
CA ALA A 29 -4.32 12.83 -3.96
C ALA A 29 -5.69 12.41 -3.42
N HIS A 30 -6.68 12.31 -4.30
CA HIS A 30 -8.05 11.91 -3.96
C HIS A 30 -8.18 10.47 -3.45
N ALA A 31 -7.20 9.61 -3.78
CA ALA A 31 -7.23 8.19 -3.39
C ALA A 31 -6.62 7.95 -2.01
N PHE A 32 -5.90 8.92 -1.45
CA PHE A 32 -5.15 8.75 -0.21
C PHE A 32 -5.61 9.73 0.87
N GLY A 33 -5.40 9.32 2.13
CA GLY A 33 -5.66 10.20 3.27
C GLY A 33 -4.48 11.09 3.64
N GLY A 34 -3.36 10.98 2.91
CA GLY A 34 -2.16 11.77 3.16
C GLY A 34 -2.20 13.14 2.50
N ASN A 35 -1.26 13.99 2.88
CA ASN A 35 -1.16 15.36 2.40
C ASN A 35 0.22 15.61 1.81
N LEU A 36 0.26 16.02 0.53
CA LEU A 36 1.51 16.25 -0.20
C LEU A 36 2.39 17.30 0.48
N GLU A 37 1.81 18.43 0.88
CA GLU A 37 2.55 19.51 1.51
C GLU A 37 3.21 19.07 2.82
N THR A 38 2.45 18.41 3.67
CA THR A 38 2.95 17.90 4.95
C THR A 38 4.05 16.85 4.74
N GLU A 39 3.81 15.89 3.87
CA GLU A 39 4.76 14.79 3.66
C GLU A 39 6.02 15.23 2.93
N SER A 40 5.92 16.20 2.02
CA SER A 40 7.12 16.75 1.35
C SER A 40 8.00 17.58 2.29
N ALA A 41 7.44 18.09 3.38
CA ALA A 41 8.19 18.86 4.39
C ALA A 41 8.92 17.98 5.41
N LEU A 42 8.68 16.67 5.42
CA LEU A 42 9.35 15.75 6.35
C LEU A 42 10.86 15.69 6.09
N SER A 43 11.63 15.71 7.17
CA SER A 43 13.10 15.59 7.11
C SER A 43 13.54 14.16 6.80
N GLU A 44 14.82 13.99 6.47
CA GLU A 44 15.41 12.65 6.32
C GLU A 44 15.22 11.81 7.57
N SER A 45 15.46 12.36 8.76
CA SER A 45 15.30 11.60 10.01
C SER A 45 13.86 11.18 10.24
N GLU A 46 12.89 11.99 9.87
CA GLU A 46 11.48 11.66 9.96
C GLU A 46 11.10 10.56 8.96
N TRP A 47 11.64 10.62 7.73
CA TRP A 47 11.44 9.55 6.75
C TRP A 47 12.06 8.23 7.19
N ARG A 48 13.28 8.27 7.74
CA ARG A 48 13.93 7.06 8.27
C ARG A 48 13.13 6.45 9.42
N ALA A 49 12.59 7.30 10.29
CA ALA A 49 11.77 6.85 11.42
C ALA A 49 10.49 6.12 10.97
N ASN A 50 9.94 6.47 9.82
CA ASN A 50 8.77 5.76 9.28
C ASN A 50 9.04 4.27 9.08
N PHE A 51 10.29 3.87 8.83
CA PHE A 51 10.66 2.47 8.61
C PHE A 51 10.61 1.63 9.89
N GLU A 52 10.51 2.24 11.05
CA GLU A 52 10.31 1.52 12.31
C GLU A 52 8.89 0.95 12.40
N LYS A 53 7.93 1.61 11.77
CA LYS A 53 6.52 1.27 11.81
C LYS A 53 6.02 0.65 10.51
N LEU A 54 6.49 1.15 9.37
CA LEU A 54 6.01 0.76 8.05
C LEU A 54 7.06 -0.05 7.31
N ASN A 55 6.59 -1.11 6.66
CA ASN A 55 7.40 -1.89 5.73
C ASN A 55 7.08 -1.37 4.33
N TYR A 56 8.06 -0.76 3.66
CA TYR A 56 7.88 -0.21 2.32
C TYR A 56 8.24 -1.26 1.28
N ILE A 57 7.28 -1.64 0.45
CA ILE A 57 7.45 -2.59 -0.64
C ILE A 57 7.40 -1.80 -1.94
N VAL A 58 8.40 -1.99 -2.79
CA VAL A 58 8.51 -1.29 -4.07
C VAL A 58 8.63 -2.29 -5.20
N ALA A 59 7.89 -2.06 -6.26
CA ALA A 59 8.03 -2.81 -7.51
C ALA A 59 8.68 -1.91 -8.55
N SER A 60 9.63 -2.46 -9.28
CA SER A 60 10.30 -1.79 -10.39
C SER A 60 10.10 -2.56 -11.68
N VAL A 61 10.10 -1.83 -12.80
CA VAL A 61 10.08 -2.40 -14.15
C VAL A 61 11.37 -1.96 -14.84
N ASP A 62 12.18 -2.92 -15.24
CA ASP A 62 13.49 -2.66 -15.84
C ASP A 62 14.32 -1.67 -15.02
N CYS A 63 14.38 -1.89 -13.71
CA CYS A 63 15.11 -1.07 -12.75
C CYS A 63 14.55 0.35 -12.53
N ILE A 64 13.34 0.63 -13.03
CA ILE A 64 12.65 1.90 -12.77
C ILE A 64 11.58 1.68 -11.70
N ASP A 65 11.69 2.40 -10.59
CA ASP A 65 10.70 2.33 -9.51
C ASP A 65 9.33 2.74 -10.04
N SER A 66 8.35 1.84 -9.97
CA SER A 66 7.08 1.99 -10.70
C SER A 66 5.86 1.84 -9.82
N ALA A 67 5.99 1.27 -8.63
CA ALA A 67 4.87 1.08 -7.71
C ALA A 67 5.36 0.99 -6.27
N ILE A 68 4.48 1.30 -5.33
CA ILE A 68 4.77 1.28 -3.90
C ILE A 68 3.55 0.83 -3.12
N MET A 69 3.78 0.17 -2.00
CA MET A 69 2.79 -0.05 -0.96
C MET A 69 3.49 -0.15 0.39
N THR A 70 2.74 0.03 1.46
CA THR A 70 3.24 -0.19 2.82
C THR A 70 2.48 -1.34 3.47
N VAL A 71 3.16 -2.05 4.37
CA VAL A 71 2.54 -3.04 5.25
C VAL A 71 2.94 -2.68 6.67
N GLU A 72 1.94 -2.49 7.53
CA GLU A 72 2.16 -2.21 8.94
C GLU A 72 1.74 -3.44 9.75
N ASN A 73 2.61 -3.93 10.64
CA ASN A 73 2.27 -4.99 11.57
C ASN A 73 1.41 -4.40 12.68
N LEU A 74 0.14 -4.75 12.71
CA LEU A 74 -0.77 -4.29 13.76
C LEU A 74 -1.97 -5.24 13.87
N LYS A 75 -2.61 -5.22 15.03
CA LYS A 75 -3.89 -5.89 15.22
C LYS A 75 -4.97 -4.95 14.72
N GLY A 76 -5.47 -5.23 13.52
CA GLY A 76 -6.49 -4.42 12.89
C GLY A 76 -7.89 -5.00 13.02
N ASP A 77 -8.83 -4.34 12.38
CA ASP A 77 -10.21 -4.79 12.34
C ASP A 77 -10.33 -6.19 11.70
N PHE A 78 -11.32 -6.94 12.15
CA PHE A 78 -11.66 -8.28 11.61
C PHE A 78 -10.53 -9.30 11.74
N GLY A 79 -9.65 -9.13 12.74
CA GLY A 79 -8.56 -10.07 13.00
C GLY A 79 -7.34 -9.88 12.10
N ALA A 80 -7.23 -8.77 11.41
CA ALA A 80 -6.06 -8.47 10.60
C ALA A 80 -4.79 -8.43 11.45
N THR A 81 -3.71 -9.01 10.93
CA THR A 81 -2.38 -9.02 11.56
C THR A 81 -1.44 -8.04 10.87
N ALA A 82 -1.83 -7.57 9.69
CA ALA A 82 -1.09 -6.60 8.90
C ALA A 82 -2.06 -5.66 8.20
N TRP A 83 -1.66 -4.41 8.05
CA TRP A 83 -2.47 -3.40 7.37
C TRP A 83 -1.72 -2.87 6.16
N VAL A 84 -2.35 -3.03 4.99
CA VAL A 84 -1.81 -2.61 3.71
C VAL A 84 -2.27 -1.18 3.43
N GLY A 85 -1.35 -0.33 3.03
CA GLY A 85 -1.67 1.06 2.76
C GLY A 85 -0.87 1.65 1.62
N GLY A 86 -1.32 2.81 1.13
CA GLY A 86 -0.59 3.60 0.16
C GLY A 86 -0.28 2.91 -1.16
N CYS A 87 -1.10 1.95 -1.58
CA CYS A 87 -0.90 1.24 -2.84
C CYS A 87 -1.04 2.18 -4.03
N TRP A 88 0.01 2.26 -4.82
CA TRP A 88 0.01 3.12 -6.00
C TRP A 88 0.95 2.56 -7.07
N SER A 89 0.50 2.62 -8.32
CA SER A 89 1.32 2.32 -9.48
C SER A 89 1.39 3.56 -10.37
N SER A 90 2.58 3.86 -10.87
CA SER A 90 2.76 4.96 -11.81
C SER A 90 1.85 4.75 -13.03
N PRO A 91 1.19 5.83 -13.53
CA PRO A 91 0.23 5.69 -14.64
C PRO A 91 0.77 4.94 -15.85
N GLU A 92 2.05 5.14 -16.17
CA GLU A 92 2.71 4.49 -17.32
C GLU A 92 2.82 2.98 -17.18
N TYR A 93 2.75 2.47 -15.94
CA TYR A 93 2.94 1.04 -15.63
C TYR A 93 1.70 0.37 -15.09
N ARG A 94 0.53 1.00 -15.22
CA ARG A 94 -0.73 0.39 -14.80
C ARG A 94 -1.13 -0.72 -15.76
N GLY A 95 -1.80 -1.74 -15.23
CA GLY A 95 -2.29 -2.86 -16.03
C GLY A 95 -1.25 -3.90 -16.38
N VAL A 96 -0.04 -3.82 -15.83
CA VAL A 96 1.03 -4.81 -16.09
C VAL A 96 1.26 -5.78 -14.93
N GLY A 97 0.44 -5.70 -13.88
CA GLY A 97 0.47 -6.66 -12.77
C GLY A 97 1.35 -6.30 -11.59
N LEU A 98 1.67 -5.01 -11.39
CA LEU A 98 2.55 -4.59 -10.29
C LEU A 98 1.93 -4.83 -8.91
N LEU A 99 0.65 -4.50 -8.73
CA LEU A 99 -0.03 -4.75 -7.46
C LEU A 99 -0.06 -6.24 -7.13
N ARG A 100 -0.34 -7.07 -8.12
CA ARG A 100 -0.32 -8.53 -7.97
C ARG A 100 1.07 -9.03 -7.57
N ALA A 101 2.11 -8.50 -8.20
CA ALA A 101 3.49 -8.86 -7.87
C ALA A 101 3.86 -8.48 -6.44
N MET A 102 3.45 -7.30 -5.99
CA MET A 102 3.68 -6.87 -4.60
C MET A 102 2.89 -7.71 -3.61
N MET A 103 1.63 -8.06 -3.91
CA MET A 103 0.84 -8.92 -3.03
C MET A 103 1.40 -10.35 -2.98
N LYS A 104 1.95 -10.84 -4.08
CA LYS A 104 2.65 -12.13 -4.08
C LYS A 104 3.86 -12.09 -3.14
N PHE A 105 4.62 -11.00 -3.15
CA PHE A 105 5.73 -10.80 -2.23
C PHE A 105 5.24 -10.85 -0.77
N VAL A 106 4.11 -10.19 -0.47
CA VAL A 106 3.50 -10.23 0.87
C VAL A 106 3.16 -11.67 1.26
N ASP A 107 2.56 -12.45 0.36
CA ASP A 107 2.21 -13.84 0.62
C ASP A 107 3.45 -14.71 0.89
N GLU A 108 4.50 -14.52 0.11
CA GLU A 108 5.75 -15.26 0.26
C GLU A 108 6.43 -14.99 1.61
N HIS A 109 6.23 -13.82 2.19
CA HIS A 109 6.82 -13.41 3.45
C HIS A 109 5.82 -13.43 4.63
N ALA A 110 4.59 -13.87 4.39
CA ALA A 110 3.51 -13.75 5.38
C ALA A 110 3.81 -14.51 6.68
N GLN A 111 4.32 -15.73 6.58
CA GLN A 111 4.62 -16.53 7.76
C GLN A 111 5.78 -15.93 8.57
N GLU A 112 6.84 -15.54 7.89
CA GLU A 112 8.02 -14.95 8.53
C GLU A 112 7.71 -13.60 9.18
N LYS A 113 6.95 -12.75 8.49
CA LYS A 113 6.70 -11.37 8.89
C LYS A 113 5.44 -11.17 9.73
N GLY A 114 4.58 -12.18 9.84
CA GLY A 114 3.31 -12.03 10.54
C GLY A 114 2.22 -11.37 9.70
N TRP A 115 2.28 -11.49 8.39
CA TRP A 115 1.33 -10.86 7.45
C TRP A 115 0.27 -11.84 6.95
N GLN A 116 -0.14 -12.79 7.79
CA GLN A 116 -1.06 -13.85 7.38
C GLN A 116 -2.48 -13.36 7.06
N ARG A 117 -2.97 -12.36 7.79
CA ARG A 117 -4.29 -11.79 7.53
C ARG A 117 -4.15 -10.31 7.27
N GLN A 118 -4.41 -9.92 6.04
CA GLN A 118 -4.16 -8.58 5.55
C GLN A 118 -5.45 -7.78 5.49
N GLY A 119 -5.42 -6.57 6.01
CA GLY A 119 -6.53 -5.63 5.91
C GLY A 119 -6.10 -4.36 5.19
N LEU A 120 -7.07 -3.67 4.62
CA LEU A 120 -6.86 -2.34 4.04
C LEU A 120 -8.14 -1.52 4.15
N GLY A 121 -7.98 -0.19 4.09
CA GLY A 121 -9.08 0.74 3.96
C GLY A 121 -9.05 1.37 2.58
N VAL A 122 -10.21 1.53 1.97
CA VAL A 122 -10.35 2.17 0.67
C VAL A 122 -11.60 3.04 0.68
N TRP A 123 -11.55 4.21 0.03
CA TRP A 123 -12.74 5.06 -0.06
C TRP A 123 -13.87 4.30 -0.73
N GLU A 124 -15.09 4.43 -0.18
CA GLU A 124 -16.25 3.67 -0.67
C GLU A 124 -16.62 3.97 -2.13
N ASP A 125 -16.19 5.12 -2.63
CA ASP A 125 -16.45 5.55 -4.01
C ASP A 125 -15.27 5.28 -4.96
N ASN A 126 -14.18 4.70 -4.47
CA ASN A 126 -13.03 4.34 -5.30
C ASN A 126 -13.23 2.97 -5.94
N TYR A 127 -14.17 2.89 -6.87
CA TYR A 127 -14.57 1.62 -7.51
C TYR A 127 -13.43 0.91 -8.24
N PRO A 128 -12.53 1.61 -8.97
CA PRO A 128 -11.40 0.93 -9.61
C PRO A 128 -10.48 0.23 -8.62
N ALA A 129 -10.18 0.86 -7.48
CA ALA A 129 -9.34 0.25 -6.45
C ALA A 129 -10.04 -0.96 -5.81
N ILE A 130 -11.32 -0.82 -5.47
CA ILE A 130 -12.10 -1.92 -4.89
C ILE A 130 -12.09 -3.12 -5.83
N ALA A 131 -12.33 -2.90 -7.13
CA ALA A 131 -12.32 -3.97 -8.12
C ALA A 131 -10.93 -4.64 -8.22
N ALA A 132 -9.86 -3.84 -8.17
CA ALA A 132 -8.50 -4.37 -8.20
C ALA A 132 -8.21 -5.26 -6.98
N TYR A 133 -8.63 -4.83 -5.79
CA TYR A 133 -8.45 -5.62 -4.58
C TYR A 133 -9.30 -6.88 -4.57
N GLU A 134 -10.53 -6.82 -5.07
CA GLU A 134 -11.38 -8.00 -5.18
C GLU A 134 -10.76 -9.08 -6.08
N LYS A 135 -10.08 -8.67 -7.16
CA LYS A 135 -9.34 -9.59 -8.03
C LYS A 135 -8.19 -10.29 -7.32
N LEU A 136 -7.72 -9.73 -6.21
CA LEU A 136 -6.66 -10.31 -5.38
C LEU A 136 -7.22 -11.04 -4.16
N ALA A 137 -8.51 -11.35 -4.16
CA ALA A 137 -9.22 -12.07 -3.11
C ALA A 137 -9.46 -11.28 -1.81
N PHE A 138 -9.32 -9.96 -1.85
CA PHE A 138 -9.83 -9.14 -0.75
C PHE A 138 -11.36 -9.12 -0.78
N ILE A 139 -11.98 -9.18 0.37
CA ILE A 139 -13.44 -9.11 0.50
C ILE A 139 -13.83 -7.97 1.44
N VAL A 140 -14.91 -7.28 1.11
CA VAL A 140 -15.45 -6.21 1.94
C VAL A 140 -16.01 -6.80 3.24
N MET A 141 -15.63 -6.20 4.37
CA MET A 141 -16.08 -6.63 5.70
C MET A 141 -16.69 -5.44 6.45
N GLY A 142 -17.85 -5.69 7.06
CA GLY A 142 -18.53 -4.69 7.89
C GLY A 142 -19.14 -3.54 7.11
N GLU A 143 -19.58 -2.52 7.84
CA GLU A 143 -20.20 -1.32 7.27
C GLU A 143 -19.15 -0.24 6.95
N PRO A 144 -19.44 0.67 6.01
CA PRO A 144 -18.59 1.82 5.79
C PRO A 144 -18.37 2.63 7.06
N LYS A 145 -17.17 3.17 7.21
CA LYS A 145 -16.76 3.92 8.39
C LYS A 145 -16.40 5.34 8.02
N LEU A 146 -16.81 6.29 8.86
CA LEU A 146 -16.49 7.69 8.64
C LEU A 146 -14.99 7.93 8.88
N SER A 147 -14.33 8.58 7.94
CA SER A 147 -12.90 8.92 8.05
C SER A 147 -12.67 9.92 9.18
N THR A 148 -11.58 9.71 9.93
CA THR A 148 -11.09 10.67 10.91
C THR A 148 -10.09 11.67 10.30
N ARG A 149 -9.69 11.46 9.05
CA ARG A 149 -8.69 12.29 8.37
C ARG A 149 -9.27 13.20 7.29
N VAL A 150 -10.35 12.79 6.65
CA VAL A 150 -11.01 13.55 5.59
C VAL A 150 -12.48 13.71 5.97
N ALA A 151 -12.94 14.97 6.07
CA ALA A 151 -14.31 15.28 6.48
C ALA A 151 -15.33 14.73 5.47
N ASN A 152 -16.43 14.18 6.02
CA ASN A 152 -17.56 13.68 5.23
C ASN A 152 -17.24 12.60 4.23
N LYS A 153 -16.15 11.86 4.46
CA LYS A 153 -15.74 10.76 3.59
C LYS A 153 -15.78 9.44 4.33
N PHE A 154 -16.35 8.42 3.67
CA PHE A 154 -16.46 7.08 4.24
C PHE A 154 -15.47 6.14 3.53
N TYR A 155 -14.92 5.20 4.30
CA TYR A 155 -14.09 4.14 3.76
C TYR A 155 -14.66 2.78 4.12
N ILE A 156 -14.39 1.81 3.27
CA ILE A 156 -14.71 0.41 3.54
C ILE A 156 -13.41 -0.32 3.90
N ARG A 157 -13.56 -1.40 4.66
CA ARG A 157 -12.45 -2.27 5.02
C ARG A 157 -12.53 -3.54 4.20
N MET A 158 -11.40 -3.98 3.71
CA MET A 158 -11.29 -5.22 2.95
C MET A 158 -10.26 -6.12 3.60
N ILE A 159 -10.53 -7.42 3.63
CA ILE A 159 -9.71 -8.41 4.32
C ILE A 159 -9.34 -9.53 3.36
N ARG A 160 -8.14 -10.03 3.51
CA ARG A 160 -7.63 -11.16 2.74
C ARG A 160 -6.70 -11.99 3.62
N ASP A 161 -6.83 -13.31 3.52
CA ASP A 161 -5.82 -14.21 4.10
C ASP A 161 -4.72 -14.45 3.07
N ALA A 162 -3.48 -14.57 3.55
CA ALA A 162 -2.35 -14.86 2.67
C ALA A 162 -2.60 -16.12 1.85
N ALA A 163 -2.29 -16.06 0.56
CA ALA A 163 -2.44 -17.21 -0.31
C ALA A 163 -1.38 -18.27 0.00
N ASP A 164 -1.78 -19.53 -0.06
CA ASP A 164 -0.83 -20.64 0.00
C ASP A 164 -0.08 -20.72 -1.33
N LEU A 165 1.24 -20.83 -1.27
CA LEU A 165 2.10 -20.90 -2.43
C LEU A 165 2.56 -22.35 -2.68
#